data_1671cc5fce7317fd7657ddc7ad42db33
#
_entry.id   1671cc5fce7317fd7657ddc7ad42db33
#
_cell.length_a   1.000
_cell.length_b   1.000
_cell.length_c   1.000
_cell.angle_alpha   90.00
_cell.angle_beta   90.00
_cell.angle_gamma   90.00
#
_symmetry.space_group_name_H-M   'P 1'
#
loop_
_entity.id
_entity.type
_entity.pdbx_description
1 polymer ?
#
loop_
_entity_poly.entity_id
_entity_poly.type
_entity_poly.pdbx_seq_one_letter_code
_entity_poly.pdbx_strand_id
1 'polypeptide(L)'
;MSFEGTGNYYLNPELREIVHIAISMEKPLLLTGEAGTGKTQLAFEVSRALGLAMEEARCKSTFKGEELCYNYDTVLRLNDSRFGSGKSGRDVDNIWDYLNFGPIGRAFRSEDRRVLLLDEIDKTDSDTQDNLLDMLEDGSFVIREINHKVSARVKPIIIITSNAKRELSDPFLRRCFCHHIPFPEMEEMSKIVRLHYPDVPEPFLDASLTTFYKLREESFEKPPATAELLDWIGSMRAADIKAPGAGRSIPNIGTLLKRTQDLLKFKGVRGPSRF
;
A
#
# COMPACT_ATOMS: atom_id res chain seq x y z
N MET A 1 -9.44 0.04 -21.32
CA MET A 1 -8.07 -0.48 -21.15
C MET A 1 -8.17 -1.87 -20.53
N SER A 2 -7.53 -2.89 -21.11
CA SER A 2 -7.49 -4.24 -20.55
C SER A 2 -6.32 -4.33 -19.59
N PHE A 3 -6.52 -4.89 -18.40
CA PHE A 3 -5.47 -5.14 -17.40
C PHE A 3 -5.13 -6.63 -17.41
N GLU A 4 -3.92 -6.95 -17.87
CA GLU A 4 -3.43 -8.35 -17.95
C GLU A 4 -2.25 -8.62 -17.01
N GLY A 5 -1.75 -7.59 -16.33
CA GLY A 5 -0.53 -7.64 -15.51
C GLY A 5 0.75 -7.68 -16.34
N THR A 6 1.90 -7.54 -15.66
CA THR A 6 3.24 -7.58 -16.30
C THR A 6 3.94 -8.93 -16.12
N GLY A 7 3.36 -9.85 -15.35
CA GLY A 7 4.01 -11.11 -14.97
C GLY A 7 4.95 -10.99 -13.77
N ASN A 8 5.10 -9.80 -13.18
CA ASN A 8 5.93 -9.59 -11.98
C ASN A 8 5.14 -9.65 -10.66
N TYR A 9 3.84 -9.88 -10.76
CA TYR A 9 2.91 -10.01 -9.64
C TYR A 9 2.02 -11.23 -9.86
N TYR A 10 1.84 -12.05 -8.82
CA TYR A 10 0.91 -13.18 -8.91
C TYR A 10 -0.53 -12.66 -8.92
N LEU A 11 -1.16 -12.80 -10.08
CA LEU A 11 -2.49 -12.29 -10.34
C LEU A 11 -3.43 -13.47 -10.59
N ASN A 12 -4.28 -13.80 -9.62
CA ASN A 12 -5.30 -14.81 -9.85
C ASN A 12 -6.44 -14.27 -10.74
N PRO A 13 -7.23 -15.13 -11.38
CA PRO A 13 -8.27 -14.69 -12.34
C PRO A 13 -9.32 -13.76 -11.71
N GLU A 14 -9.73 -14.02 -10.47
CA GLU A 14 -10.73 -13.21 -9.76
C GLU A 14 -10.22 -11.79 -9.48
N LEU A 15 -8.98 -11.68 -8.98
CA LEU A 15 -8.34 -10.38 -8.74
C LEU A 15 -8.17 -9.59 -10.03
N ARG A 16 -7.79 -10.25 -11.12
CA ARG A 16 -7.66 -9.62 -12.44
C ARG A 16 -9.00 -9.07 -12.91
N GLU A 17 -10.06 -9.85 -12.78
CA GLU A 17 -11.40 -9.46 -13.21
C GLU A 17 -11.91 -8.26 -12.44
N ILE A 18 -11.81 -8.24 -11.10
CA ILE A 18 -12.30 -7.12 -10.30
C ILE A 18 -11.51 -5.83 -10.56
N VAL A 19 -10.19 -5.92 -10.78
CA VAL A 19 -9.37 -4.78 -11.18
C VAL A 19 -9.85 -4.24 -12.52
N HIS A 20 -10.08 -5.11 -13.51
CA HIS A 20 -10.58 -4.72 -14.82
C HIS A 20 -11.95 -4.03 -14.73
N ILE A 21 -12.87 -4.57 -13.94
CA ILE A 21 -14.20 -3.99 -13.72
C ILE A 21 -14.08 -2.61 -13.05
N ALA A 22 -13.26 -2.48 -12.00
CA ALA A 22 -13.06 -1.22 -11.30
C ALA A 22 -12.51 -0.12 -12.23
N ILE A 23 -11.54 -0.45 -13.08
CA ILE A 23 -10.97 0.45 -14.08
C ILE A 23 -12.02 0.88 -15.11
N SER A 24 -12.84 -0.07 -15.59
CA SER A 24 -13.84 0.15 -16.64
C SER A 24 -15.02 0.98 -16.14
N MET A 25 -15.41 0.80 -14.88
CA MET A 25 -16.51 1.54 -14.25
C MET A 25 -16.06 2.81 -13.54
N GLU A 26 -14.77 3.12 -13.56
CA GLU A 26 -14.16 4.29 -12.89
C GLU A 26 -14.55 4.40 -11.40
N LYS A 27 -14.67 3.25 -10.73
CA LYS A 27 -14.96 3.16 -9.30
C LYS A 27 -13.71 2.83 -8.49
N PRO A 28 -13.59 3.37 -7.27
CA PRO A 28 -12.52 2.98 -6.35
C PRO A 28 -12.53 1.49 -6.06
N LEU A 29 -11.36 0.85 -6.07
CA LEU A 29 -11.15 -0.53 -5.66
C LEU A 29 -10.53 -0.58 -4.27
N LEU A 30 -11.29 -1.06 -3.29
CA LEU A 30 -10.82 -1.32 -1.94
C LEU A 30 -10.29 -2.75 -1.84
N LEU A 31 -9.02 -2.86 -1.50
CA LEU A 31 -8.33 -4.13 -1.24
C LEU A 31 -8.17 -4.33 0.26
N THR A 32 -8.74 -5.40 0.78
CA THR A 32 -8.60 -5.81 2.19
C THR A 32 -7.76 -7.08 2.30
N GLY A 33 -7.22 -7.36 3.46
CA GLY A 33 -6.45 -8.58 3.74
C GLY A 33 -5.34 -8.35 4.76
N GLU A 34 -4.67 -9.42 5.17
CA GLU A 34 -3.53 -9.35 6.09
C GLU A 34 -2.39 -8.49 5.56
N ALA A 35 -1.54 -7.98 6.46
CA ALA A 35 -0.31 -7.32 6.06
C ALA A 35 0.60 -8.30 5.27
N GLY A 36 1.16 -7.84 4.16
CA GLY A 36 2.05 -8.66 3.33
C GLY A 36 1.36 -9.55 2.29
N THR A 37 0.04 -9.42 2.06
CA THR A 37 -0.68 -10.13 0.97
C THR A 37 -0.54 -9.49 -0.40
N GLY A 38 0.26 -8.43 -0.53
CA GLY A 38 0.55 -7.81 -1.84
C GLY A 38 -0.40 -6.70 -2.28
N LYS A 39 -1.31 -6.21 -1.41
CA LYS A 39 -2.28 -5.15 -1.75
C LYS A 39 -1.65 -3.90 -2.37
N THR A 40 -0.66 -3.33 -1.70
CA THR A 40 0.08 -2.14 -2.17
C THR A 40 0.81 -2.46 -3.47
N GLN A 41 1.39 -3.67 -3.58
CA GLN A 41 2.12 -4.10 -4.77
C GLN A 41 1.21 -4.21 -6.01
N LEU A 42 -0.09 -4.55 -5.83
CA LEU A 42 -1.05 -4.56 -6.93
C LEU A 42 -1.23 -3.17 -7.56
N ALA A 43 -1.23 -2.09 -6.77
CA ALA A 43 -1.32 -0.74 -7.33
C ALA A 43 -0.11 -0.39 -8.22
N PHE A 44 1.10 -0.78 -7.79
CA PHE A 44 2.30 -0.65 -8.62
C PHE A 44 2.20 -1.49 -9.89
N GLU A 45 1.66 -2.70 -9.79
CA GLU A 45 1.47 -3.57 -10.95
C GLU A 45 0.48 -2.97 -11.96
N VAL A 46 -0.63 -2.41 -11.50
CA VAL A 46 -1.61 -1.71 -12.35
C VAL A 46 -0.95 -0.52 -13.06
N SER A 47 -0.19 0.29 -12.32
CA SER A 47 0.55 1.43 -12.87
C SER A 47 1.51 0.98 -13.98
N ARG A 48 2.30 -0.06 -13.73
CA ARG A 48 3.27 -0.60 -14.71
C ARG A 48 2.60 -1.21 -15.93
N ALA A 49 1.60 -2.06 -15.71
CA ALA A 49 0.91 -2.77 -16.79
C ALA A 49 0.18 -1.82 -17.75
N LEU A 50 -0.31 -0.69 -17.24
CA LEU A 50 -1.00 0.31 -18.05
C LEU A 50 -0.09 1.46 -18.53
N GLY A 51 1.18 1.50 -18.09
CA GLY A 51 2.11 2.58 -18.41
C GLY A 51 1.69 3.94 -17.83
N LEU A 52 0.94 3.95 -16.73
CA LEU A 52 0.42 5.16 -16.10
C LEU A 52 1.30 5.60 -14.93
N ALA A 53 1.49 6.91 -14.78
CA ALA A 53 2.15 7.46 -13.60
C ALA A 53 1.27 7.26 -12.34
N MET A 54 1.93 7.05 -11.19
CA MET A 54 1.25 6.78 -9.92
C MET A 54 1.45 7.94 -8.94
N GLU A 55 0.39 8.23 -8.20
CA GLU A 55 0.40 9.07 -7.01
C GLU A 55 0.10 8.20 -5.80
N GLU A 56 0.93 8.29 -4.77
CA GLU A 56 0.79 7.48 -3.55
C GLU A 56 0.56 8.37 -2.33
N ALA A 57 -0.44 8.01 -1.53
CA ALA A 57 -0.71 8.56 -0.22
C ALA A 57 -0.71 7.45 0.82
N ARG A 58 0.27 7.44 1.73
CA ARG A 58 0.23 6.57 2.92
C ARG A 58 -0.57 7.24 4.01
N CYS A 59 -1.75 6.70 4.27
CA CYS A 59 -2.66 7.24 5.26
C CYS A 59 -2.08 7.11 6.69
N LYS A 60 -2.25 8.16 7.49
CA LYS A 60 -1.82 8.24 8.89
C LYS A 60 -2.99 8.76 9.73
N SER A 61 -3.00 8.41 11.00
CA SER A 61 -4.03 8.87 11.94
C SER A 61 -4.07 10.39 12.17
N THR A 62 -3.02 11.11 11.76
CA THR A 62 -2.92 12.57 11.85
C THR A 62 -3.33 13.29 10.58
N PHE A 63 -3.61 12.57 9.48
CA PHE A 63 -3.97 13.19 8.22
C PHE A 63 -5.40 13.75 8.25
N LYS A 64 -5.53 14.98 7.77
CA LYS A 64 -6.80 15.54 7.34
C LYS A 64 -6.96 15.29 5.84
N GLY A 65 -8.16 14.92 5.39
CA GLY A 65 -8.41 14.61 3.98
C GLY A 65 -7.98 15.71 3.01
N GLU A 66 -8.06 16.97 3.45
CA GLU A 66 -7.63 18.14 2.65
C GLU A 66 -6.13 18.15 2.35
N GLU A 67 -5.28 17.68 3.27
CA GLU A 67 -3.82 17.64 3.08
C GLU A 67 -3.42 16.68 1.93
N LEU A 68 -4.27 15.72 1.62
CA LEU A 68 -4.09 14.83 0.47
C LEU A 68 -4.41 15.55 -0.86
N CYS A 69 -5.20 16.62 -0.81
CA CYS A 69 -5.53 17.44 -1.96
C CYS A 69 -4.51 18.57 -2.14
N TYR A 70 -4.33 19.37 -1.12
CA TYR A 70 -3.37 20.47 -1.12
C TYR A 70 -3.02 20.93 0.30
N ASN A 71 -1.91 21.65 0.40
CA ASN A 71 -1.49 22.37 1.58
C ASN A 71 -1.14 23.82 1.19
N TYR A 72 -1.74 24.78 1.88
CA TYR A 72 -1.45 26.20 1.71
C TYR A 72 -0.36 26.64 2.68
N ASP A 73 0.78 27.09 2.14
CA ASP A 73 1.94 27.54 2.93
C ASP A 73 1.79 29.01 3.35
N THR A 74 0.96 29.22 4.38
CA THR A 74 0.71 30.53 4.97
C THR A 74 2.01 31.16 5.53
N VAL A 75 2.90 30.35 6.10
CA VAL A 75 4.15 30.86 6.69
C VAL A 75 5.08 31.37 5.61
N LEU A 76 5.23 30.64 4.52
CA LEU A 76 6.03 31.06 3.38
C LEU A 76 5.49 32.36 2.78
N ARG A 77 4.17 32.47 2.59
CA ARG A 77 3.53 33.69 2.06
C ARG A 77 3.74 34.88 3.00
N LEU A 78 3.59 34.68 4.32
CA LEU A 78 3.83 35.73 5.29
C LEU A 78 5.29 36.21 5.28
N ASN A 79 6.24 35.30 5.14
CA ASN A 79 7.65 35.64 5.04
C ASN A 79 7.93 36.44 3.76
N ASP A 80 7.42 35.98 2.62
CA ASP A 80 7.60 36.69 1.34
C ASP A 80 6.94 38.07 1.35
N SER A 81 5.81 38.25 2.06
CA SER A 81 5.16 39.57 2.19
C SER A 81 5.96 40.55 3.04
N ARG A 82 6.77 40.07 3.99
CA ARG A 82 7.58 40.91 4.89
C ARG A 82 8.97 41.19 4.36
N PHE A 83 9.59 40.20 3.70
CA PHE A 83 10.99 40.22 3.35
C PHE A 83 11.23 40.15 1.84
N GLY A 84 10.16 40.01 1.06
CA GLY A 84 10.21 39.73 -0.39
C GLY A 84 10.47 38.26 -0.70
N SER A 85 10.04 37.82 -1.86
CA SER A 85 10.20 36.41 -2.33
C SER A 85 11.62 36.07 -2.81
N GLY A 86 12.54 37.01 -2.73
CA GLY A 86 13.94 36.80 -3.10
C GLY A 86 14.10 36.34 -4.54
N LYS A 87 14.96 35.30 -4.76
CA LYS A 87 15.21 34.73 -6.10
C LYS A 87 14.10 33.79 -6.60
N SER A 88 13.11 33.47 -5.78
CA SER A 88 12.06 32.49 -6.14
C SER A 88 11.05 33.03 -7.14
N GLY A 89 10.90 34.36 -7.26
CA GLY A 89 9.98 35.00 -8.19
C GLY A 89 8.49 34.81 -7.88
N ARG A 90 8.16 34.31 -6.67
CA ARG A 90 6.76 34.15 -6.25
C ARG A 90 6.08 35.51 -6.08
N ASP A 91 4.84 35.58 -6.51
CA ASP A 91 3.99 36.75 -6.30
C ASP A 91 3.15 36.57 -5.04
N VAL A 92 3.30 37.48 -4.05
CA VAL A 92 2.59 37.44 -2.78
C VAL A 92 1.07 37.54 -2.98
N ASP A 93 0.63 38.20 -4.04
CA ASP A 93 -0.80 38.34 -4.36
C ASP A 93 -1.35 37.11 -5.07
N ASN A 94 -0.49 36.27 -5.62
CA ASN A 94 -0.87 35.02 -6.27
C ASN A 94 -0.86 33.85 -5.30
N ILE A 95 -2.00 33.46 -4.77
CA ILE A 95 -2.15 32.34 -3.81
C ILE A 95 -1.63 31.01 -4.39
N TRP A 96 -1.71 30.81 -5.71
CA TRP A 96 -1.27 29.59 -6.37
C TRP A 96 0.23 29.30 -6.16
N ASP A 97 1.06 30.32 -5.98
CA ASP A 97 2.49 30.17 -5.73
C ASP A 97 2.83 29.59 -4.35
N TYR A 98 1.80 29.53 -3.46
CA TYR A 98 1.89 29.04 -2.10
C TYR A 98 1.06 27.77 -1.87
N LEU A 99 0.51 27.17 -2.92
CA LEU A 99 -0.24 25.92 -2.86
C LEU A 99 0.67 24.73 -3.21
N ASN A 100 0.81 23.80 -2.27
CA ASN A 100 1.49 22.54 -2.47
C ASN A 100 0.45 21.43 -2.66
N PHE A 101 0.36 20.87 -3.87
CA PHE A 101 -0.63 19.83 -4.16
C PHE A 101 -0.19 18.47 -3.62
N GLY A 102 -1.07 17.86 -2.82
CA GLY A 102 -0.96 16.48 -2.36
C GLY A 102 -1.24 15.46 -3.49
N PRO A 103 -1.17 14.15 -3.19
CA PRO A 103 -1.35 13.10 -4.20
C PRO A 103 -2.69 13.18 -4.95
N ILE A 104 -3.79 13.44 -4.25
CA ILE A 104 -5.12 13.60 -4.87
C ILE A 104 -5.11 14.86 -5.77
N GLY A 105 -4.58 15.97 -5.25
CA GLY A 105 -4.50 17.21 -6.01
C GLY A 105 -3.68 17.07 -7.28
N ARG A 106 -2.55 16.37 -7.23
CA ARG A 106 -1.73 16.09 -8.43
C ARG A 106 -2.44 15.17 -9.41
N ALA A 107 -3.12 14.12 -8.91
CA ALA A 107 -3.87 13.21 -9.76
C ALA A 107 -5.01 13.93 -10.50
N PHE A 108 -5.79 14.79 -9.81
CA PHE A 108 -6.93 15.49 -10.41
C PHE A 108 -6.52 16.59 -11.39
N ARG A 109 -5.38 17.23 -11.16
CA ARG A 109 -4.85 18.26 -12.06
C ARG A 109 -4.07 17.72 -13.26
N SER A 110 -3.80 16.43 -13.27
CA SER A 110 -3.08 15.80 -14.38
C SER A 110 -3.93 15.79 -15.65
N GLU A 111 -3.28 16.01 -16.79
CA GLU A 111 -3.89 15.86 -18.12
C GLU A 111 -3.95 14.39 -18.53
N ASP A 112 -3.02 13.60 -18.02
CA ASP A 112 -2.95 12.15 -18.24
C ASP A 112 -3.64 11.39 -17.09
N ARG A 113 -4.25 10.26 -17.43
CA ARG A 113 -4.82 9.36 -16.44
C ARG A 113 -3.71 8.86 -15.52
N ARG A 114 -3.96 8.83 -14.21
CA ARG A 114 -3.01 8.36 -13.20
C ARG A 114 -3.60 7.22 -12.40
N VAL A 115 -2.73 6.45 -11.77
CA VAL A 115 -3.12 5.55 -10.67
C VAL A 115 -2.96 6.30 -9.36
N LEU A 116 -3.99 6.33 -8.54
CA LEU A 116 -3.99 6.93 -7.21
C LEU A 116 -4.10 5.82 -6.16
N LEU A 117 -3.05 5.64 -5.39
CA LEU A 117 -3.01 4.70 -4.27
C LEU A 117 -3.25 5.42 -2.95
N LEU A 118 -4.29 5.02 -2.21
CA LEU A 118 -4.52 5.38 -0.82
C LEU A 118 -4.19 4.17 0.06
N ASP A 119 -2.97 4.15 0.60
CA ASP A 119 -2.44 3.00 1.34
C ASP A 119 -2.79 3.08 2.82
N GLU A 120 -3.29 1.98 3.41
CA GLU A 120 -3.66 1.83 4.83
C GLU A 120 -4.74 2.82 5.29
N ILE A 121 -5.84 2.94 4.55
CA ILE A 121 -6.96 3.86 4.85
C ILE A 121 -7.56 3.64 6.25
N ASP A 122 -7.51 2.43 6.77
CA ASP A 122 -7.95 2.05 8.12
C ASP A 122 -7.18 2.73 9.26
N LYS A 123 -6.12 3.48 8.96
CA LYS A 123 -5.41 4.33 9.92
C LYS A 123 -6.06 5.70 10.13
N THR A 124 -6.87 6.17 9.19
CA THR A 124 -7.58 7.45 9.30
C THR A 124 -8.84 7.31 10.15
N ASP A 125 -9.38 8.43 10.63
CA ASP A 125 -10.68 8.47 11.27
C ASP A 125 -11.84 8.39 10.25
N SER A 126 -13.06 8.11 10.74
CA SER A 126 -14.26 7.96 9.91
C SER A 126 -14.59 9.23 9.12
N ASP A 127 -14.47 10.40 9.75
CA ASP A 127 -14.81 11.67 9.12
C ASP A 127 -13.87 11.96 7.94
N THR A 128 -12.58 11.65 8.10
CA THR A 128 -11.59 11.74 7.02
C THR A 128 -11.90 10.74 5.90
N GLN A 129 -12.31 9.51 6.23
CA GLN A 129 -12.69 8.51 5.24
C GLN A 129 -13.86 8.97 4.39
N ASP A 130 -14.93 9.46 5.03
CA ASP A 130 -16.15 9.90 4.35
C ASP A 130 -15.87 11.14 3.47
N ASN A 131 -15.12 12.12 3.98
CA ASN A 131 -14.71 13.30 3.20
C ASN A 131 -13.85 12.93 1.97
N LEU A 132 -12.94 11.96 2.12
CA LEU A 132 -12.13 11.49 1.00
C LEU A 132 -13.00 10.86 -0.09
N LEU A 133 -13.98 10.04 0.31
CA LEU A 133 -14.84 9.39 -0.65
C LEU A 133 -15.68 10.36 -1.45
N ASP A 134 -16.27 11.35 -0.82
CA ASP A 134 -17.03 12.38 -1.53
C ASP A 134 -16.18 13.05 -2.61
N MET A 135 -14.94 13.41 -2.25
CA MET A 135 -13.98 13.97 -3.21
C MET A 135 -13.61 13.02 -4.35
N LEU A 136 -13.43 11.72 -4.04
CA LEU A 136 -13.05 10.71 -5.03
C LEU A 136 -14.23 10.36 -5.97
N GLU A 137 -15.45 10.31 -5.47
CA GLU A 137 -16.66 10.06 -6.25
C GLU A 137 -16.96 11.23 -7.19
N ASP A 138 -16.96 12.46 -6.64
CA ASP A 138 -17.17 13.68 -7.40
C ASP A 138 -16.02 14.01 -8.36
N GLY A 139 -14.83 13.45 -8.10
CA GLY A 139 -13.60 13.77 -8.82
C GLY A 139 -13.22 15.25 -8.67
N SER A 140 -13.51 15.86 -7.50
CA SER A 140 -13.27 17.29 -7.30
C SER A 140 -13.06 17.65 -5.83
N PHE A 141 -12.35 18.76 -5.58
CA PHE A 141 -12.21 19.40 -4.28
C PHE A 141 -12.17 20.91 -4.41
N VAL A 142 -12.34 21.63 -3.31
CA VAL A 142 -12.33 23.10 -3.30
C VAL A 142 -11.09 23.61 -2.57
N ILE A 143 -10.36 24.52 -3.20
CA ILE A 143 -9.29 25.30 -2.56
C ILE A 143 -9.98 26.43 -1.81
N ARG A 144 -10.01 26.34 -0.48
CA ARG A 144 -10.82 27.23 0.38
C ARG A 144 -10.33 28.66 0.34
N GLU A 145 -9.04 28.88 0.27
CA GLU A 145 -8.39 30.20 0.30
C GLU A 145 -8.83 31.12 -0.86
N ILE A 146 -9.22 30.52 -1.98
CA ILE A 146 -9.65 31.25 -3.19
C ILE A 146 -11.02 30.81 -3.66
N ASN A 147 -11.73 29.96 -2.91
CA ASN A 147 -13.01 29.37 -3.28
C ASN A 147 -13.02 28.80 -4.70
N HIS A 148 -11.95 28.12 -5.09
CA HIS A 148 -11.75 27.57 -6.43
C HIS A 148 -11.97 26.06 -6.42
N LYS A 149 -12.90 25.58 -7.28
CA LYS A 149 -13.13 24.16 -7.47
C LYS A 149 -12.13 23.57 -8.46
N VAL A 150 -11.35 22.60 -8.01
CA VAL A 150 -10.50 21.76 -8.85
C VAL A 150 -11.28 20.50 -9.18
N SER A 151 -11.46 20.22 -10.47
CA SER A 151 -12.11 18.99 -10.95
C SER A 151 -11.12 18.16 -11.75
N ALA A 152 -11.20 16.84 -11.61
CA ALA A 152 -10.36 15.92 -12.37
C ALA A 152 -10.66 16.04 -13.87
N ARG A 153 -9.63 16.33 -14.66
CA ARG A 153 -9.75 16.36 -16.12
C ARG A 153 -9.97 14.96 -16.68
N VAL A 154 -9.25 14.00 -16.11
CA VAL A 154 -9.41 12.57 -16.39
C VAL A 154 -9.48 11.86 -15.04
N LYS A 155 -10.52 11.04 -14.82
CA LYS A 155 -10.64 10.29 -13.55
C LYS A 155 -9.49 9.32 -13.36
N PRO A 156 -8.76 9.38 -12.22
CA PRO A 156 -7.69 8.43 -11.93
C PRO A 156 -8.25 7.03 -11.68
N ILE A 157 -7.40 6.02 -11.81
CA ILE A 157 -7.67 4.67 -11.30
C ILE A 157 -7.36 4.71 -9.81
N ILE A 158 -8.37 4.50 -8.97
CA ILE A 158 -8.24 4.63 -7.53
C ILE A 158 -8.15 3.24 -6.89
N ILE A 159 -7.04 2.98 -6.22
CA ILE A 159 -6.81 1.76 -5.43
C ILE A 159 -6.63 2.16 -3.97
N ILE A 160 -7.41 1.56 -3.10
CA ILE A 160 -7.42 1.82 -1.67
C ILE A 160 -7.04 0.52 -0.97
N THR A 161 -6.13 0.56 0.00
CA THR A 161 -5.76 -0.62 0.78
C THR A 161 -6.17 -0.47 2.24
N SER A 162 -6.53 -1.60 2.85
CA SER A 162 -6.81 -1.71 4.28
C SER A 162 -6.26 -3.04 4.83
N ASN A 163 -5.65 -2.97 6.01
CA ASN A 163 -5.24 -4.15 6.76
C ASN A 163 -6.34 -4.65 7.73
N ALA A 164 -7.56 -4.11 7.61
CA ALA A 164 -8.73 -4.45 8.42
C ALA A 164 -8.50 -4.33 9.93
N LYS A 165 -7.58 -3.44 10.36
CA LYS A 165 -7.34 -3.20 11.80
C LYS A 165 -8.45 -2.38 12.45
N ARG A 166 -9.18 -1.60 11.67
CA ARG A 166 -10.39 -0.87 12.05
C ARG A 166 -11.43 -1.11 10.98
N GLU A 167 -12.69 -1.16 11.39
CA GLU A 167 -13.81 -1.23 10.46
C GLU A 167 -13.92 0.08 9.69
N LEU A 168 -14.21 -0.03 8.41
CA LEU A 168 -14.53 1.09 7.55
C LEU A 168 -16.02 1.35 7.61
N SER A 169 -16.43 2.61 7.43
CA SER A 169 -17.83 2.99 7.49
C SER A 169 -18.66 2.33 6.38
N ASP A 170 -19.93 2.01 6.66
CA ASP A 170 -20.83 1.49 5.64
C ASP A 170 -20.96 2.40 4.41
N PRO A 171 -21.05 3.74 4.56
CA PRO A 171 -21.03 4.65 3.41
C PRO A 171 -19.77 4.49 2.55
N PHE A 172 -18.60 4.26 3.21
CA PHE A 172 -17.34 4.01 2.51
C PHE A 172 -17.40 2.74 1.67
N LEU A 173 -17.85 1.64 2.26
CA LEU A 173 -17.90 0.34 1.59
C LEU A 173 -18.85 0.34 0.38
N ARG A 174 -20.00 1.03 0.46
CA ARG A 174 -21.00 1.10 -0.63
C ARG A 174 -20.50 1.84 -1.88
N ARG A 175 -19.50 2.70 -1.75
CA ARG A 175 -18.96 3.52 -2.85
C ARG A 175 -17.78 2.85 -3.55
N CYS A 176 -17.23 1.78 -2.97
CA CYS A 176 -16.09 1.05 -3.51
C CYS A 176 -16.49 -0.32 -4.06
N PHE A 177 -15.77 -0.81 -5.05
CA PHE A 177 -15.67 -2.24 -5.25
C PHE A 177 -14.72 -2.81 -4.19
N CYS A 178 -15.15 -3.87 -3.52
CA CYS A 178 -14.37 -4.47 -2.44
C CYS A 178 -13.86 -5.84 -2.87
N HIS A 179 -12.57 -6.10 -2.65
CA HIS A 179 -11.99 -7.41 -2.84
C HIS A 179 -11.09 -7.76 -1.65
N HIS A 180 -11.29 -8.96 -1.10
CA HIS A 180 -10.45 -9.49 -0.05
C HIS A 180 -9.35 -10.35 -0.64
N ILE A 181 -8.08 -9.97 -0.41
CA ILE A 181 -6.93 -10.78 -0.78
C ILE A 181 -6.57 -11.68 0.40
N PRO A 182 -6.92 -12.97 0.36
CA PRO A 182 -6.55 -13.89 1.41
C PRO A 182 -5.03 -14.06 1.47
N PHE A 183 -4.54 -14.60 2.59
CA PHE A 183 -3.14 -14.99 2.65
C PHE A 183 -2.92 -16.16 1.65
N PRO A 184 -1.89 -16.09 0.78
CA PRO A 184 -1.70 -17.10 -0.26
C PRO A 184 -1.57 -18.50 0.33
N GLU A 185 -2.19 -19.48 -0.31
CA GLU A 185 -1.98 -20.90 -0.02
C GLU A 185 -0.59 -21.34 -0.52
N MET A 186 -0.12 -22.52 -0.06
CA MET A 186 1.25 -23.00 -0.36
C MET A 186 1.54 -23.04 -1.86
N GLU A 187 0.58 -23.45 -2.68
CA GLU A 187 0.74 -23.50 -4.14
C GLU A 187 0.88 -22.11 -4.76
N GLU A 188 0.07 -21.16 -4.31
CA GLU A 188 0.14 -19.77 -4.78
C GLU A 188 1.43 -19.12 -4.32
N MET A 189 1.84 -19.37 -3.05
CA MET A 189 3.09 -18.88 -2.49
C MET A 189 4.30 -19.41 -3.24
N SER A 190 4.27 -20.68 -3.69
CA SER A 190 5.31 -21.24 -4.56
C SER A 190 5.44 -20.42 -5.85
N LYS A 191 4.33 -20.08 -6.49
CA LYS A 191 4.32 -19.23 -7.70
C LYS A 191 4.88 -17.84 -7.41
N ILE A 192 4.49 -17.23 -6.27
CA ILE A 192 5.00 -15.93 -5.84
C ILE A 192 6.52 -15.96 -5.63
N VAL A 193 7.02 -16.96 -4.93
CA VAL A 193 8.48 -17.11 -4.70
C VAL A 193 9.22 -17.26 -6.03
N ARG A 194 8.68 -18.02 -6.98
CA ARG A 194 9.31 -18.22 -8.30
C ARG A 194 9.34 -16.94 -9.16
N LEU A 195 8.40 -16.03 -8.98
CA LEU A 195 8.47 -14.70 -9.63
C LEU A 195 9.69 -13.89 -9.16
N HIS A 196 10.09 -14.04 -7.88
CA HIS A 196 11.24 -13.34 -7.32
C HIS A 196 12.56 -14.14 -7.46
N TYR A 197 12.47 -15.46 -7.44
CA TYR A 197 13.61 -16.39 -7.48
C TYR A 197 13.33 -17.51 -8.49
N PRO A 198 13.41 -17.24 -9.81
CA PRO A 198 13.05 -18.22 -10.85
C PRO A 198 13.89 -19.51 -10.83
N ASP A 199 15.12 -19.40 -10.36
CA ASP A 199 16.13 -20.45 -10.32
C ASP A 199 16.18 -21.22 -8.99
N VAL A 200 15.21 -21.00 -8.08
CA VAL A 200 15.18 -21.72 -6.79
C VAL A 200 14.90 -23.21 -7.01
N PRO A 201 15.75 -24.13 -6.45
CA PRO A 201 15.54 -25.57 -6.58
C PRO A 201 14.22 -26.01 -5.90
N GLU A 202 13.46 -26.90 -6.56
CA GLU A 202 12.18 -27.42 -6.03
C GLU A 202 12.27 -27.96 -4.60
N PRO A 203 13.24 -28.87 -4.28
CA PRO A 203 13.32 -29.44 -2.93
C PRO A 203 13.60 -28.38 -1.85
N PHE A 204 14.35 -27.32 -2.20
CA PHE A 204 14.62 -26.21 -1.29
C PHE A 204 13.38 -25.34 -1.08
N LEU A 205 12.64 -25.05 -2.14
CA LEU A 205 11.40 -24.29 -2.11
C LEU A 205 10.34 -25.00 -1.24
N ASP A 206 10.09 -26.28 -1.52
CA ASP A 206 9.10 -27.08 -0.77
C ASP A 206 9.42 -27.17 0.71
N ALA A 207 10.68 -27.40 1.05
CA ALA A 207 11.14 -27.44 2.45
C ALA A 207 11.00 -26.05 3.11
N SER A 208 11.27 -24.96 2.38
CA SER A 208 11.15 -23.59 2.86
C SER A 208 9.68 -23.24 3.12
N LEU A 209 8.80 -23.53 2.18
CA LEU A 209 7.35 -23.29 2.33
C LEU A 209 6.77 -24.13 3.47
N THR A 210 7.12 -25.41 3.57
CA THR A 210 6.70 -26.28 4.68
C THR A 210 7.10 -25.69 6.03
N THR A 211 8.34 -25.23 6.14
CA THR A 211 8.86 -24.60 7.39
C THR A 211 8.13 -23.29 7.68
N PHE A 212 7.91 -22.46 6.69
CA PHE A 212 7.23 -21.18 6.79
C PHE A 212 5.78 -21.33 7.27
N TYR A 213 4.99 -22.23 6.65
CA TYR A 213 3.60 -22.46 7.04
C TYR A 213 3.47 -23.06 8.43
N LYS A 214 4.36 -23.99 8.83
CA LYS A 214 4.42 -24.47 10.21
C LYS A 214 4.69 -23.37 11.23
N LEU A 215 5.56 -22.40 10.89
CA LEU A 215 5.78 -21.24 11.75
C LEU A 215 4.53 -20.35 11.84
N ARG A 216 3.77 -20.22 10.77
CA ARG A 216 2.52 -19.43 10.79
C ARG A 216 1.41 -20.07 11.62
N GLU A 217 1.40 -21.39 11.77
CA GLU A 217 0.46 -22.10 12.66
C GLU A 217 0.76 -21.87 14.15
N GLU A 218 1.99 -21.44 14.47
CA GLU A 218 2.36 -21.12 15.84
C GLU A 218 1.72 -19.80 16.30
N SER A 219 1.37 -19.73 17.60
CA SER A 219 0.72 -18.56 18.22
C SER A 219 1.72 -17.42 18.42
N PHE A 220 2.28 -16.86 17.34
CA PHE A 220 3.10 -15.64 17.39
C PHE A 220 2.22 -14.40 17.45
N GLU A 221 2.72 -13.33 18.07
CA GLU A 221 2.01 -12.03 18.05
C GLU A 221 1.99 -11.43 16.65
N LYS A 222 3.03 -11.69 15.85
CA LYS A 222 3.13 -11.30 14.45
C LYS A 222 3.63 -12.49 13.62
N PRO A 223 2.73 -13.31 13.05
CA PRO A 223 3.14 -14.36 12.13
C PRO A 223 3.88 -13.79 10.93
N PRO A 224 4.89 -14.51 10.38
CA PRO A 224 5.62 -14.02 9.23
C PRO A 224 4.73 -13.95 7.98
N ALA A 225 4.94 -12.91 7.16
CA ALA A 225 4.19 -12.67 5.93
C ALA A 225 5.05 -12.93 4.68
N THR A 226 4.49 -12.70 3.50
CA THR A 226 5.15 -12.99 2.21
C THR A 226 6.49 -12.26 2.07
N ALA A 227 6.57 -10.99 2.50
CA ALA A 227 7.82 -10.23 2.44
C ALA A 227 8.92 -10.86 3.29
N GLU A 228 8.59 -11.28 4.53
CA GLU A 228 9.53 -11.95 5.42
C GLU A 228 9.97 -13.30 4.85
N LEU A 229 9.10 -14.05 4.16
CA LEU A 229 9.48 -15.29 3.46
C LEU A 229 10.47 -15.00 2.33
N LEU A 230 10.21 -14.01 1.49
CA LEU A 230 11.10 -13.63 0.40
C LEU A 230 12.47 -13.19 0.92
N ASP A 231 12.50 -12.33 1.97
CA ASP A 231 13.73 -11.92 2.64
C ASP A 231 14.50 -13.13 3.20
N TRP A 232 13.78 -14.09 3.80
CA TRP A 232 14.39 -15.29 4.37
C TRP A 232 15.03 -16.16 3.30
N ILE A 233 14.31 -16.47 2.21
CA ILE A 233 14.86 -17.23 1.08
C ILE A 233 16.06 -16.49 0.48
N GLY A 234 15.97 -15.18 0.27
CA GLY A 234 17.08 -14.36 -0.21
C GLY A 234 18.29 -14.42 0.71
N SER A 235 18.09 -14.35 2.03
CA SER A 235 19.18 -14.43 3.01
C SER A 235 19.87 -15.79 3.04
N MET A 236 19.12 -16.88 2.87
CA MET A 236 19.69 -18.23 2.78
C MET A 236 20.51 -18.43 1.50
N ARG A 237 20.01 -17.90 0.37
CA ARG A 237 20.74 -17.94 -0.91
C ARG A 237 22.05 -17.15 -0.82
N ALA A 238 22.01 -15.95 -0.26
CA ALA A 238 23.19 -15.10 -0.07
C ALA A 238 24.27 -15.77 0.82
N ALA A 239 23.85 -16.62 1.77
CA ALA A 239 24.72 -17.37 2.66
C ALA A 239 25.07 -18.78 2.15
N ASP A 240 24.70 -19.16 0.92
CA ASP A 240 24.86 -20.49 0.33
C ASP A 240 24.30 -21.65 1.19
N ILE A 241 23.21 -21.36 1.93
CA ILE A 241 22.52 -22.35 2.77
C ILE A 241 21.65 -23.23 1.87
N LYS A 242 21.95 -24.54 1.86
CA LYS A 242 21.29 -25.51 0.96
C LYS A 242 19.98 -26.09 1.50
N ALA A 243 19.69 -25.87 2.78
CA ALA A 243 18.46 -26.39 3.41
C ALA A 243 17.92 -25.40 4.45
N PRO A 244 16.58 -25.22 4.51
CA PRO A 244 15.94 -24.25 5.39
C PRO A 244 15.98 -24.64 6.88
N GLY A 245 16.53 -25.80 7.24
CA GLY A 245 16.50 -26.32 8.60
C GLY A 245 15.12 -26.83 9.00
N ALA A 246 15.03 -27.35 10.22
CA ALA A 246 13.77 -27.87 10.77
C ALA A 246 13.67 -27.63 12.28
N GLY A 247 12.47 -27.60 12.81
CA GLY A 247 12.21 -27.39 14.23
C GLY A 247 12.74 -26.06 14.73
N ARG A 248 13.58 -26.07 15.78
CA ARG A 248 14.19 -24.85 16.35
C ARG A 248 15.51 -24.43 15.69
N SER A 249 16.00 -25.19 14.71
CA SER A 249 17.24 -24.91 13.98
C SER A 249 16.97 -24.33 12.60
N ILE A 250 16.24 -23.20 12.55
CA ILE A 250 15.94 -22.48 11.32
C ILE A 250 17.02 -21.40 11.13
N PRO A 251 17.79 -21.43 10.03
CA PRO A 251 18.79 -20.41 9.75
C PRO A 251 18.12 -19.04 9.53
N ASN A 252 18.81 -18.00 9.91
CA ASN A 252 18.37 -16.61 9.70
C ASN A 252 16.94 -16.32 10.20
N ILE A 253 16.48 -16.99 11.27
CA ILE A 253 15.11 -16.90 11.80
C ILE A 253 14.66 -15.45 12.08
N GLY A 254 15.60 -14.55 12.38
CA GLY A 254 15.32 -13.12 12.56
C GLY A 254 14.82 -12.40 11.29
N THR A 255 14.94 -13.01 10.11
CA THR A 255 14.30 -12.48 8.89
C THR A 255 12.82 -12.81 8.84
N LEU A 256 12.38 -13.92 9.43
CA LEU A 256 10.99 -14.34 9.53
C LEU A 256 10.28 -13.72 10.74
N LEU A 257 10.89 -13.79 11.93
CA LEU A 257 10.31 -13.29 13.17
C LEU A 257 10.92 -11.93 13.51
N LYS A 258 10.15 -10.86 13.35
CA LYS A 258 10.62 -9.48 13.56
C LYS A 258 10.44 -8.99 15.00
N ARG A 259 9.60 -9.64 15.81
CA ARG A 259 9.38 -9.26 17.21
C ARG A 259 10.30 -10.05 18.13
N THR A 260 10.94 -9.38 19.07
CA THR A 260 11.81 -10.01 20.07
C THR A 260 11.09 -11.08 20.90
N GLN A 261 9.82 -10.85 21.25
CA GLN A 261 9.01 -11.79 22.02
C GLN A 261 8.77 -13.08 21.24
N ASP A 262 8.45 -12.98 19.94
CA ASP A 262 8.26 -14.14 19.06
C ASP A 262 9.58 -14.92 18.88
N LEU A 263 10.72 -14.22 18.74
CA LEU A 263 12.05 -14.85 18.68
C LEU A 263 12.41 -15.59 19.98
N LEU A 264 12.14 -14.99 21.15
CA LEU A 264 12.38 -15.64 22.44
C LEU A 264 11.48 -16.85 22.63
N LYS A 265 10.21 -16.75 22.29
CA LYS A 265 9.26 -17.86 22.29
C LYS A 265 9.73 -19.01 21.40
N PHE A 266 10.13 -18.70 20.16
CA PHE A 266 10.69 -19.69 19.23
C PHE A 266 11.92 -20.40 19.80
N LYS A 267 12.84 -19.65 20.44
CA LYS A 267 14.04 -20.21 21.09
C LYS A 267 13.75 -20.95 22.41
N GLY A 268 12.51 -20.96 22.89
CA GLY A 268 12.12 -21.57 24.16
C GLY A 268 12.65 -20.83 25.40
N VAL A 269 13.03 -19.56 25.24
CA VAL A 269 13.46 -18.68 26.33
C VAL A 269 12.24 -17.97 26.88
N ARG A 270 11.97 -18.04 28.19
CA ARG A 270 10.93 -17.22 28.83
C ARG A 270 11.34 -15.76 28.71
N GLY A 271 10.56 -14.99 27.98
CA GLY A 271 10.73 -13.54 27.92
C GLY A 271 10.56 -12.90 29.30
N PRO A 272 11.09 -11.67 29.51
CA PRO A 272 10.86 -10.93 30.73
C PRO A 272 9.35 -10.76 30.92
N SER A 273 8.85 -11.17 32.10
CA SER A 273 7.46 -10.92 32.49
C SER A 273 7.17 -9.42 32.41
N ARG A 274 6.11 -9.04 31.71
CA ARG A 274 5.59 -7.68 31.76
C ARG A 274 5.15 -7.39 33.20
N PHE A 275 5.85 -6.49 33.87
CA PHE A 275 5.33 -5.80 35.04
C PHE A 275 4.43 -4.65 34.63
#